data_5da566bdc09cb1ebdb992825d67bd372
#
_entry.id   5da566bdc09cb1ebdb992825d67bd372
#
_cell.length_a   1.000
_cell.length_b   1.000
_cell.length_c   1.000
_cell.angle_alpha   90.00
_cell.angle_beta   90.00
_cell.angle_gamma   90.00
#
_symmetry.space_group_name_H-M   'P 1'
#
loop_
_entity.id
_entity.type
_entity.pdbx_description
1 polymer ?
#
loop_
_entity_poly.entity_id
_entity_poly.type
_entity_poly.pdbx_seq_one_letter_code
_entity_poly.pdbx_strand_id
1 'polypeptide(L)'
;HTAIIAGFLISFLGGSRVQIGGPTGAFMIIVYGIVTEFGVNGLILATIMAGIIMILMGLMKMGSVIKYIPYPITTGFTSGIALTIFSSQINDFFGLGIESIPPEFINKWGAYIGAFSNIDFSTTIVGLLALAIILVWPKINKRIPGALIALIVTSAIVSIFNMEVATIGSKFGELSSKLPEMNIPAFDLNQIKMLIPPAFTIAILGSIESLLSAVVSDGMIGSKHRSNMELIAQGVANIASGLFGGIPATGAIARTVANIKNGGRTPVAGMVHAITLLLIMLLFMPLAKMVPLASLAAVLIVVAYNM
;
A
#
# COMPACT_ATOMS: atom_id res chain seq x y z
N HIS A 1 0.40 -0.35 -11.08
CA HIS A 1 1.68 0.08 -11.70
C HIS A 1 2.72 0.36 -10.62
N THR A 2 2.42 1.18 -9.58
CA THR A 2 3.38 1.58 -8.52
C THR A 2 4.11 0.41 -7.87
N ALA A 3 3.38 -0.66 -7.45
CA ALA A 3 4.00 -1.82 -6.81
C ALA A 3 4.95 -2.59 -7.73
N ILE A 4 4.73 -2.52 -9.05
CA ILE A 4 5.57 -3.17 -10.06
C ILE A 4 6.82 -2.34 -10.29
N ILE A 5 6.66 -1.08 -10.72
CA ILE A 5 7.77 -0.21 -11.14
C ILE A 5 8.59 0.23 -9.93
N ALA A 6 7.94 0.90 -8.97
CA ALA A 6 8.66 1.38 -7.80
C ALA A 6 9.14 0.22 -6.92
N GLY A 7 8.36 -0.84 -6.76
CA GLY A 7 8.78 -2.03 -6.00
C GLY A 7 10.01 -2.70 -6.57
N PHE A 8 10.11 -2.79 -7.91
CA PHE A 8 11.31 -3.30 -8.59
C PHE A 8 12.52 -2.39 -8.36
N LEU A 9 12.36 -1.09 -8.59
CA LEU A 9 13.46 -0.11 -8.47
C LEU A 9 13.96 0.02 -7.03
N ILE A 10 13.07 0.01 -6.03
CA ILE A 10 13.45 0.02 -4.61
C ILE A 10 14.29 -1.21 -4.29
N SER A 11 13.89 -2.39 -4.76
CA SER A 11 14.66 -3.61 -4.50
C SER A 11 15.98 -3.64 -5.28
N PHE A 12 16.01 -3.14 -6.50
CA PHE A 12 17.20 -3.17 -7.36
C PHE A 12 18.26 -2.14 -6.95
N LEU A 13 17.85 -0.91 -6.63
CA LEU A 13 18.74 0.20 -6.30
C LEU A 13 18.94 0.40 -4.80
N GLY A 14 18.07 -0.19 -3.96
CA GLY A 14 17.95 0.08 -2.54
C GLY A 14 19.21 -0.18 -1.72
N GLY A 15 19.28 0.49 -0.59
CA GLY A 15 20.33 0.28 0.41
C GLY A 15 20.10 -0.94 1.29
N SER A 16 18.86 -1.43 1.37
CA SER A 16 18.46 -2.62 2.13
C SER A 16 18.44 -3.87 1.23
N ARG A 17 18.90 -4.99 1.77
CA ARG A 17 18.96 -6.27 1.01
C ARG A 17 17.62 -6.99 0.90
N VAL A 18 16.66 -6.66 1.76
CA VAL A 18 15.43 -7.46 1.93
C VAL A 18 14.16 -6.64 1.88
N GLN A 19 14.27 -5.33 1.69
CA GLN A 19 13.14 -4.43 1.68
C GLN A 19 12.24 -4.66 0.47
N ILE A 20 10.94 -4.74 0.74
CA ILE A 20 9.91 -4.80 -0.28
C ILE A 20 9.24 -3.42 -0.32
N GLY A 21 9.39 -2.73 -1.44
CA GLY A 21 8.79 -1.41 -1.66
C GLY A 21 7.46 -1.45 -2.39
N GLY A 22 6.79 -0.30 -2.42
CA GLY A 22 5.55 -0.09 -3.15
C GLY A 22 4.61 0.90 -2.45
N PRO A 23 3.35 1.01 -2.89
CA PRO A 23 2.38 1.87 -2.23
C PRO A 23 2.04 1.32 -0.84
N THR A 24 1.84 2.21 0.14
CA THR A 24 1.49 1.87 1.52
C THR A 24 0.28 2.66 1.99
N GLY A 25 -0.40 2.16 3.03
CA GLY A 25 -1.53 2.84 3.67
C GLY A 25 -1.16 4.18 4.31
N ALA A 26 0.12 4.40 4.62
CA ALA A 26 0.61 5.64 5.19
C ALA A 26 0.32 6.88 4.32
N PHE A 27 0.32 6.69 3.00
CA PHE A 27 0.05 7.78 2.07
C PHE A 27 -1.44 8.03 1.81
N MET A 28 -2.34 7.18 2.30
CA MET A 28 -3.76 7.25 1.93
C MET A 28 -4.37 8.64 2.13
N ILE A 29 -4.17 9.25 3.30
CA ILE A 29 -4.75 10.56 3.63
C ILE A 29 -4.14 11.66 2.75
N ILE A 30 -2.81 11.63 2.55
CA ILE A 30 -2.09 12.62 1.75
C ILE A 30 -2.49 12.52 0.28
N VAL A 31 -2.52 11.30 -0.25
CA VAL A 31 -2.95 11.02 -1.63
C VAL A 31 -4.37 11.49 -1.86
N TYR A 32 -5.30 11.15 -0.94
CA TYR A 32 -6.69 11.60 -1.02
C TYR A 32 -6.78 13.13 -1.05
N GLY A 33 -6.10 13.83 -0.13
CA GLY A 33 -6.10 15.29 -0.07
C GLY A 33 -5.58 15.93 -1.37
N ILE A 34 -4.45 15.42 -1.90
CA ILE A 34 -3.87 15.94 -3.15
C ILE A 34 -4.80 15.67 -4.34
N VAL A 35 -5.39 14.48 -4.44
CA VAL A 35 -6.31 14.15 -5.54
C VAL A 35 -7.57 15.01 -5.50
N THR A 36 -8.11 15.26 -4.31
CA THR A 36 -9.30 16.10 -4.13
C THR A 36 -9.06 17.55 -4.54
N GLU A 37 -7.88 18.09 -4.22
CA GLU A 37 -7.55 19.50 -4.45
C GLU A 37 -6.93 19.74 -5.83
N PHE A 38 -6.04 18.86 -6.30
CA PHE A 38 -5.21 19.05 -7.50
C PHE A 38 -5.46 17.99 -8.57
N GLY A 39 -6.35 17.04 -8.35
CA GLY A 39 -6.61 15.93 -9.26
C GLY A 39 -5.47 14.91 -9.34
N VAL A 40 -5.63 13.92 -10.24
CA VAL A 40 -4.63 12.85 -10.44
C VAL A 40 -3.33 13.39 -11.01
N ASN A 41 -3.37 14.38 -11.91
CA ASN A 41 -2.16 15.00 -12.45
C ASN A 41 -1.35 15.71 -11.36
N GLY A 42 -2.01 16.38 -10.42
CA GLY A 42 -1.35 16.98 -9.25
C GLY A 42 -0.67 15.95 -8.37
N LEU A 43 -1.29 14.79 -8.16
CA LEU A 43 -0.67 13.69 -7.41
C LEU A 43 0.58 13.13 -8.13
N ILE A 44 0.52 12.93 -9.44
CA ILE A 44 1.65 12.47 -10.24
C ILE A 44 2.81 13.46 -10.10
N LEU A 45 2.54 14.75 -10.27
CA LEU A 45 3.54 15.79 -10.16
C LEU A 45 4.14 15.89 -8.76
N ALA A 46 3.31 15.85 -7.71
CA ALA A 46 3.77 15.83 -6.31
C ALA A 46 4.65 14.59 -6.01
N THR A 47 4.31 13.43 -6.61
CA THR A 47 5.10 12.19 -6.45
C THR A 47 6.48 12.32 -7.09
N ILE A 48 6.56 12.90 -8.30
CA ILE A 48 7.83 13.16 -8.98
C ILE A 48 8.67 14.17 -8.18
N MET A 49 8.06 15.28 -7.73
CA MET A 49 8.74 16.28 -6.91
C MET A 49 9.26 15.68 -5.59
N ALA A 50 8.45 14.86 -4.92
CA ALA A 50 8.88 14.13 -3.74
C ALA A 50 10.07 13.22 -4.01
N GLY A 51 10.07 12.52 -5.14
CA GLY A 51 11.19 11.70 -5.58
C GLY A 51 12.49 12.52 -5.75
N ILE A 52 12.42 13.70 -6.35
CA ILE A 52 13.57 14.62 -6.48
C ILE A 52 14.08 15.03 -5.08
N ILE A 53 13.17 15.42 -4.19
CA ILE A 53 13.53 15.80 -2.81
C ILE A 53 14.24 14.65 -2.09
N MET A 54 13.74 13.41 -2.22
CA MET A 54 14.35 12.23 -1.59
C MET A 54 15.76 11.95 -2.15
N ILE A 55 16.00 12.12 -3.46
CA ILE A 55 17.33 12.02 -4.05
C ILE A 55 18.26 13.06 -3.44
N LEU A 56 17.83 14.32 -3.36
CA LEU A 56 18.61 15.39 -2.77
C LEU A 56 18.94 15.09 -1.29
N MET A 57 17.97 14.62 -0.50
CA MET A 57 18.19 14.19 0.88
C MET A 57 19.25 13.06 0.97
N GLY A 58 19.19 12.10 0.07
CA GLY A 58 20.17 11.01 0.00
C GLY A 58 21.58 11.48 -0.34
N LEU A 59 21.72 12.38 -1.33
CA LEU A 59 22.99 13.00 -1.73
C LEU A 59 23.58 13.88 -0.62
N MET A 60 22.73 14.60 0.11
CA MET A 60 23.12 15.41 1.29
C MET A 60 23.42 14.55 2.53
N LYS A 61 23.41 13.22 2.40
CA LYS A 61 23.68 12.26 3.49
C LYS A 61 22.73 12.35 4.68
N MET A 62 21.47 12.75 4.43
CA MET A 62 20.46 12.90 5.48
C MET A 62 19.87 11.55 5.95
N GLY A 63 20.20 10.43 5.31
CA GLY A 63 19.75 9.09 5.73
C GLY A 63 20.19 8.71 7.15
N SER A 64 21.24 9.34 7.69
CA SER A 64 21.67 9.12 9.08
C SER A 64 20.75 9.79 10.11
N VAL A 65 19.93 10.76 9.71
CA VAL A 65 19.02 11.51 10.60
C VAL A 65 17.97 10.61 11.22
N ILE A 66 17.58 9.53 10.53
CA ILE A 66 16.62 8.54 11.04
C ILE A 66 17.00 7.96 12.41
N LYS A 67 18.29 7.87 12.70
CA LYS A 67 18.79 7.36 13.99
C LYS A 67 18.36 8.19 15.19
N TYR A 68 17.96 9.43 14.93
CA TYR A 68 17.53 10.39 15.95
C TYR A 68 16.00 10.42 16.12
N ILE A 69 15.25 9.61 15.35
CA ILE A 69 13.81 9.50 15.54
C ILE A 69 13.56 8.57 16.73
N PRO A 70 12.97 9.09 17.84
CA PRO A 70 12.68 8.29 19.02
C PRO A 70 11.68 7.16 18.72
N TYR A 71 11.92 6.01 19.35
CA TYR A 71 11.04 4.82 19.20
C TYR A 71 9.55 5.12 19.46
N PRO A 72 9.14 5.93 20.46
CA PRO A 72 7.74 6.26 20.66
C PRO A 72 7.07 6.95 19.47
N ILE A 73 7.81 7.78 18.72
CA ILE A 73 7.28 8.44 17.52
C ILE A 73 6.98 7.38 16.43
N THR A 74 7.90 6.44 16.24
CA THR A 74 7.72 5.39 15.24
C THR A 74 6.57 4.46 15.58
N THR A 75 6.44 4.09 16.85
CA THR A 75 5.33 3.25 17.33
C THR A 75 4.00 3.98 17.22
N GLY A 76 3.93 5.24 17.66
CA GLY A 76 2.71 6.06 17.54
C GLY A 76 2.28 6.25 16.09
N PHE A 77 3.23 6.49 15.19
CA PHE A 77 2.98 6.61 13.76
C PHE A 77 2.42 5.30 13.17
N THR A 78 3.05 4.16 13.45
CA THR A 78 2.59 2.85 12.97
C THR A 78 1.20 2.50 13.51
N SER A 79 0.94 2.76 14.81
CA SER A 79 -0.38 2.54 15.40
C SER A 79 -1.45 3.46 14.80
N GLY A 80 -1.12 4.71 14.50
CA GLY A 80 -2.02 5.64 13.82
C GLY A 80 -2.38 5.16 12.41
N ILE A 81 -1.40 4.65 11.66
CA ILE A 81 -1.64 4.04 10.34
C ILE A 81 -2.54 2.81 10.47
N ALA A 82 -2.25 1.91 11.43
CA ALA A 82 -3.04 0.70 11.66
C ALA A 82 -4.50 1.04 11.95
N LEU A 83 -4.75 2.02 12.82
CA LEU A 83 -6.11 2.49 13.14
C LEU A 83 -6.81 3.09 11.92
N THR A 84 -6.08 3.85 11.10
CA THR A 84 -6.63 4.44 9.87
C THR A 84 -6.99 3.36 8.84
N ILE A 85 -6.11 2.37 8.64
CA ILE A 85 -6.37 1.22 7.75
C ILE A 85 -7.60 0.46 8.26
N PHE A 86 -7.63 0.08 9.54
CA PHE A 86 -8.76 -0.62 10.13
C PHE A 86 -10.08 0.13 9.91
N SER A 87 -10.10 1.43 10.24
CA SER A 87 -11.29 2.27 10.10
C SER A 87 -11.77 2.37 8.65
N SER A 88 -10.87 2.35 7.67
CA SER A 88 -11.25 2.43 6.26
C SER A 88 -11.89 1.15 5.72
N GLN A 89 -11.78 0.02 6.44
CA GLN A 89 -12.34 -1.26 6.00
C GLN A 89 -13.79 -1.49 6.44
N ILE A 90 -14.30 -0.71 7.37
CA ILE A 90 -15.63 -0.92 8.00
C ILE A 90 -16.74 -0.93 6.95
N ASN A 91 -16.74 0.02 6.01
CA ASN A 91 -17.75 0.09 4.96
C ASN A 91 -17.80 -1.17 4.08
N ASP A 92 -16.63 -1.60 3.59
CA ASP A 92 -16.54 -2.72 2.66
C ASP A 92 -16.69 -4.08 3.38
N PHE A 93 -16.33 -4.16 4.67
CA PHE A 93 -16.46 -5.39 5.47
C PHE A 93 -17.92 -5.67 5.83
N PHE A 94 -18.67 -4.66 6.21
CA PHE A 94 -20.09 -4.78 6.61
C PHE A 94 -21.06 -4.48 5.48
N GLY A 95 -20.59 -4.05 4.31
CA GLY A 95 -21.44 -3.72 3.18
C GLY A 95 -22.38 -2.56 3.45
N LEU A 96 -21.91 -1.49 4.14
CA LEU A 96 -22.78 -0.37 4.57
C LEU A 96 -23.29 0.49 3.41
N GLY A 97 -22.74 0.35 2.21
CA GLY A 97 -23.19 1.06 1.00
C GLY A 97 -22.94 2.57 1.00
N ILE A 98 -21.99 3.06 1.79
CA ILE A 98 -21.65 4.49 1.82
C ILE A 98 -20.79 4.82 0.61
N GLU A 99 -21.31 5.61 -0.32
CA GLU A 99 -20.61 6.00 -1.55
C GLU A 99 -19.48 7.01 -1.30
N SER A 100 -19.70 7.99 -0.43
CA SER A 100 -18.71 9.01 -0.09
C SER A 100 -18.42 9.01 1.40
N ILE A 101 -17.26 8.48 1.76
CA ILE A 101 -16.79 8.38 3.15
C ILE A 101 -15.99 9.64 3.48
N PRO A 102 -16.34 10.40 4.53
CA PRO A 102 -15.53 11.55 4.95
C PRO A 102 -14.09 11.18 5.24
N PRO A 103 -13.11 12.02 4.86
CA PRO A 103 -11.68 11.73 5.12
C PRO A 103 -11.32 11.87 6.59
N GLU A 104 -11.97 12.77 7.33
CA GLU A 104 -11.70 13.00 8.74
C GLU A 104 -12.16 11.82 9.60
N PHE A 105 -11.33 11.44 10.56
CA PHE A 105 -11.54 10.25 11.38
C PHE A 105 -12.88 10.25 12.13
N ILE A 106 -13.22 11.37 12.78
CA ILE A 106 -14.46 11.47 13.59
C ILE A 106 -15.70 11.43 12.71
N ASN A 107 -15.72 12.20 11.62
CA ASN A 107 -16.83 12.25 10.67
C ASN A 107 -17.03 10.90 9.98
N LYS A 108 -15.93 10.18 9.69
CA LYS A 108 -15.96 8.83 9.15
C LYS A 108 -16.69 7.86 10.08
N TRP A 109 -16.33 7.83 11.36
CA TRP A 109 -17.02 6.99 12.34
C TRP A 109 -18.48 7.40 12.58
N GLY A 110 -18.76 8.70 12.54
CA GLY A 110 -20.15 9.19 12.56
C GLY A 110 -20.97 8.64 11.38
N ALA A 111 -20.42 8.66 10.17
CA ALA A 111 -21.07 8.10 8.98
C ALA A 111 -21.30 6.58 9.11
N TYR A 112 -20.35 5.83 9.65
CA TYR A 112 -20.52 4.39 9.88
C TYR A 112 -21.61 4.08 10.90
N ILE A 113 -21.63 4.79 12.02
CA ILE A 113 -22.67 4.61 13.05
C ILE A 113 -24.05 4.93 12.47
N GLY A 114 -24.18 6.00 11.68
CA GLY A 114 -25.42 6.37 11.01
C GLY A 114 -25.92 5.34 9.98
N ALA A 115 -24.99 4.63 9.33
CA ALA A 115 -25.30 3.62 8.32
C ALA A 115 -25.33 2.18 8.86
N PHE A 116 -25.17 1.98 10.16
CA PHE A 116 -25.06 0.63 10.75
C PHE A 116 -26.34 -0.21 10.60
N SER A 117 -27.49 0.43 10.42
CA SER A 117 -28.75 -0.24 10.08
C SER A 117 -28.77 -0.88 8.69
N ASN A 118 -27.84 -0.47 7.81
CA ASN A 118 -27.76 -0.93 6.41
C ASN A 118 -26.77 -2.08 6.23
N ILE A 119 -26.39 -2.80 7.31
CA ILE A 119 -25.47 -3.94 7.22
C ILE A 119 -26.02 -4.95 6.22
N ASP A 120 -25.20 -5.28 5.21
CA ASP A 120 -25.47 -6.41 4.34
C ASP A 120 -24.93 -7.70 4.95
N PHE A 121 -25.85 -8.62 5.28
CA PHE A 121 -25.51 -9.89 5.90
C PHE A 121 -24.68 -10.77 4.97
N SER A 122 -24.94 -10.77 3.67
CA SER A 122 -24.18 -11.57 2.68
C SER A 122 -22.73 -11.12 2.62
N THR A 123 -22.48 -9.82 2.52
CA THR A 123 -21.15 -9.21 2.53
C THR A 123 -20.43 -9.49 3.86
N THR A 124 -21.13 -9.34 4.99
CA THR A 124 -20.56 -9.58 6.32
C THR A 124 -20.16 -11.04 6.51
N ILE A 125 -20.97 -12.00 6.07
CA ILE A 125 -20.64 -13.43 6.13
C ILE A 125 -19.39 -13.73 5.30
N VAL A 126 -19.29 -13.19 4.09
CA VAL A 126 -18.08 -13.34 3.25
C VAL A 126 -16.84 -12.75 3.93
N GLY A 127 -16.96 -11.57 4.55
CA GLY A 127 -15.89 -10.94 5.33
C GLY A 127 -15.45 -11.77 6.53
N LEU A 128 -16.42 -12.28 7.32
CA LEU A 128 -16.15 -13.16 8.47
C LEU A 128 -15.53 -14.48 8.05
N LEU A 129 -15.98 -15.08 6.95
CA LEU A 129 -15.40 -16.31 6.40
C LEU A 129 -13.95 -16.07 5.98
N ALA A 130 -13.67 -14.98 5.26
CA ALA A 130 -12.31 -14.59 4.88
C ALA A 130 -11.43 -14.44 6.12
N LEU A 131 -11.92 -13.72 7.14
CA LEU A 131 -11.21 -13.51 8.40
C LEU A 131 -10.91 -14.83 9.11
N ALA A 132 -11.89 -15.71 9.20
CA ALA A 132 -11.72 -17.04 9.80
C ALA A 132 -10.66 -17.87 9.06
N ILE A 133 -10.68 -17.87 7.72
CA ILE A 133 -9.67 -18.58 6.92
C ILE A 133 -8.29 -18.00 7.19
N ILE A 134 -8.11 -16.67 7.19
CA ILE A 134 -6.82 -16.02 7.41
C ILE A 134 -6.24 -16.38 8.78
N LEU A 135 -7.07 -16.44 9.82
CA LEU A 135 -6.64 -16.73 11.20
C LEU A 135 -6.37 -18.22 11.44
N VAL A 136 -7.14 -19.10 10.80
CA VAL A 136 -7.05 -20.56 11.02
C VAL A 136 -6.02 -21.22 10.10
N TRP A 137 -5.92 -20.78 8.83
CA TRP A 137 -5.07 -21.41 7.83
C TRP A 137 -3.59 -21.56 8.22
N PRO A 138 -2.93 -20.60 8.91
CA PRO A 138 -1.55 -20.76 9.34
C PRO A 138 -1.30 -21.92 10.31
N LYS A 139 -2.36 -22.43 10.98
CA LYS A 139 -2.30 -23.63 11.84
C LYS A 139 -2.30 -24.91 11.01
N ILE A 140 -2.86 -24.88 9.79
CA ILE A 140 -2.97 -26.02 8.88
C ILE A 140 -1.74 -26.07 7.96
N ASN A 141 -1.44 -24.97 7.31
CA ASN A 141 -0.32 -24.89 6.38
C ASN A 141 0.38 -23.51 6.46
N LYS A 142 1.63 -23.53 6.90
CA LYS A 142 2.48 -22.33 7.05
C LYS A 142 3.15 -21.90 5.74
N ARG A 143 3.14 -22.76 4.70
CA ARG A 143 3.82 -22.46 3.42
C ARG A 143 2.96 -21.59 2.50
N ILE A 144 1.64 -21.73 2.56
CA ILE A 144 0.71 -20.98 1.72
C ILE A 144 0.08 -19.87 2.56
N PRO A 145 0.14 -18.59 2.11
CA PRO A 145 -0.47 -17.49 2.85
C PRO A 145 -1.98 -17.67 3.00
N GLY A 146 -2.51 -17.56 4.23
CA GLY A 146 -3.94 -17.68 4.50
C GLY A 146 -4.78 -16.64 3.78
N ALA A 147 -4.24 -15.44 3.56
CA ALA A 147 -4.90 -14.39 2.78
C ALA A 147 -5.17 -14.82 1.33
N LEU A 148 -4.22 -15.51 0.69
CA LEU A 148 -4.41 -16.02 -0.69
C LEU A 148 -5.55 -17.05 -0.74
N ILE A 149 -5.56 -17.98 0.21
CA ILE A 149 -6.62 -19.00 0.30
C ILE A 149 -7.98 -18.34 0.57
N ALA A 150 -8.03 -17.38 1.48
CA ALA A 150 -9.25 -16.63 1.77
C ALA A 150 -9.82 -15.97 0.51
N LEU A 151 -8.98 -15.27 -0.26
CA LEU A 151 -9.40 -14.62 -1.51
C LEU A 151 -9.93 -15.63 -2.54
N ILE A 152 -9.22 -16.75 -2.74
CA ILE A 152 -9.64 -17.78 -3.70
C ILE A 152 -10.98 -18.44 -3.28
N VAL A 153 -11.06 -18.86 -2.01
CA VAL A 153 -12.23 -19.56 -1.50
C VAL A 153 -13.46 -18.65 -1.49
N THR A 154 -13.35 -17.43 -1.01
CA THR A 154 -14.49 -16.51 -0.97
C THR A 154 -14.91 -16.07 -2.35
N SER A 155 -13.98 -15.82 -3.29
CA SER A 155 -14.33 -15.52 -4.68
C SER A 155 -15.06 -16.70 -5.35
N ALA A 156 -14.61 -17.93 -5.10
CA ALA A 156 -15.29 -19.12 -5.62
C ALA A 156 -16.71 -19.27 -5.04
N ILE A 157 -16.87 -19.08 -3.71
CA ILE A 157 -18.18 -19.16 -3.06
C ILE A 157 -19.13 -18.11 -3.63
N VAL A 158 -18.70 -16.84 -3.68
CA VAL A 158 -19.51 -15.75 -4.21
C VAL A 158 -19.95 -16.02 -5.65
N SER A 159 -19.03 -16.55 -6.48
CA SER A 159 -19.33 -16.87 -7.88
C SER A 159 -20.27 -18.07 -8.03
N ILE A 160 -20.05 -19.16 -7.28
CA ILE A 160 -20.87 -20.40 -7.37
C ILE A 160 -22.30 -20.17 -6.87
N PHE A 161 -22.43 -19.43 -5.76
CA PHE A 161 -23.74 -19.15 -5.17
C PHE A 161 -24.41 -17.88 -5.70
N ASN A 162 -23.80 -17.21 -6.69
CA ASN A 162 -24.28 -15.94 -7.27
C ASN A 162 -24.67 -14.91 -6.18
N MET A 163 -23.83 -14.77 -5.16
CA MET A 163 -24.12 -13.86 -4.05
C MET A 163 -23.99 -12.39 -4.51
N GLU A 164 -24.96 -11.57 -4.17
CA GLU A 164 -24.95 -10.13 -4.47
C GLU A 164 -24.04 -9.39 -3.49
N VAL A 165 -22.74 -9.49 -3.65
CA VAL A 165 -21.72 -8.79 -2.88
C VAL A 165 -20.86 -7.93 -3.78
N ALA A 166 -20.43 -6.77 -3.26
CA ALA A 166 -19.56 -5.89 -4.01
C ALA A 166 -18.19 -6.56 -4.26
N THR A 167 -17.77 -6.61 -5.53
CA THR A 167 -16.48 -7.12 -5.97
C THR A 167 -15.60 -5.99 -6.50
N ILE A 168 -14.32 -6.26 -6.74
CA ILE A 168 -13.43 -5.29 -7.41
C ILE A 168 -14.03 -4.89 -8.77
N GLY A 169 -14.54 -5.83 -9.53
CA GLY A 169 -15.15 -5.57 -10.84
C GLY A 169 -16.41 -4.73 -10.78
N SER A 170 -17.30 -4.97 -9.80
CA SER A 170 -18.53 -4.18 -9.66
C SER A 170 -18.26 -2.74 -9.20
N LYS A 171 -17.24 -2.50 -8.36
CA LYS A 171 -16.93 -1.17 -7.81
C LYS A 171 -16.07 -0.33 -8.75
N PHE A 172 -15.07 -0.94 -9.40
CA PHE A 172 -14.06 -0.23 -10.19
C PHE A 172 -14.21 -0.44 -11.70
N GLY A 173 -15.16 -1.27 -12.15
CA GLY A 173 -15.38 -1.55 -13.55
C GLY A 173 -14.26 -2.37 -14.19
N GLU A 174 -13.96 -2.04 -15.46
CA GLU A 174 -12.90 -2.73 -16.18
C GLU A 174 -11.50 -2.27 -15.72
N LEU A 175 -10.79 -3.17 -15.05
CA LEU A 175 -9.39 -2.97 -14.72
C LEU A 175 -8.52 -3.19 -15.96
N SER A 176 -7.70 -2.23 -16.30
CA SER A 176 -6.77 -2.35 -17.41
C SER A 176 -5.67 -3.36 -17.09
N SER A 177 -5.52 -4.36 -17.95
CA SER A 177 -4.36 -5.28 -17.95
C SER A 177 -3.21 -4.76 -18.82
N LYS A 178 -3.32 -3.54 -19.36
CA LYS A 178 -2.28 -2.93 -20.19
C LYS A 178 -1.04 -2.63 -19.36
N LEU A 179 0.11 -2.73 -20.01
CA LEU A 179 1.37 -2.25 -19.43
C LEU A 179 1.26 -0.76 -19.12
N PRO A 180 1.91 -0.30 -18.04
CA PRO A 180 1.93 1.12 -17.73
C PRO A 180 2.60 1.91 -18.87
N GLU A 181 1.89 2.87 -19.42
CA GLU A 181 2.43 3.79 -20.42
C GLU A 181 3.09 4.96 -19.71
N MET A 182 4.23 5.39 -20.25
CA MET A 182 4.93 6.57 -19.74
C MET A 182 4.13 7.82 -20.13
N ASN A 183 3.74 8.58 -19.13
CA ASN A 183 3.03 9.84 -19.33
C ASN A 183 3.77 10.96 -18.59
N ILE A 184 4.19 11.96 -19.35
CA ILE A 184 4.81 13.16 -18.77
C ILE A 184 3.67 14.12 -18.44
N PRO A 185 3.44 14.43 -17.15
CA PRO A 185 2.38 15.34 -16.75
C PRO A 185 2.63 16.74 -17.33
N ALA A 186 1.55 17.44 -17.65
CA ALA A 186 1.65 18.85 -18.05
C ALA A 186 2.20 19.68 -16.88
N PHE A 187 3.19 20.51 -17.13
CA PHE A 187 3.83 21.36 -16.14
C PHE A 187 3.19 22.75 -16.15
N ASP A 188 2.58 23.13 -15.02
CA ASP A 188 2.19 24.51 -14.72
C ASP A 188 3.02 25.01 -13.53
N LEU A 189 3.73 26.11 -13.72
CA LEU A 189 4.58 26.72 -12.68
C LEU A 189 3.80 27.13 -11.43
N ASN A 190 2.55 27.56 -11.58
CA ASN A 190 1.71 27.91 -10.45
C ASN A 190 1.31 26.65 -9.65
N GLN A 191 0.94 25.59 -10.36
CA GLN A 191 0.61 24.30 -9.73
C GLN A 191 1.83 23.71 -9.02
N ILE A 192 3.03 23.79 -9.60
CA ILE A 192 4.28 23.34 -8.97
C ILE A 192 4.49 24.04 -7.63
N LYS A 193 4.32 25.37 -7.56
CA LYS A 193 4.47 26.13 -6.30
C LYS A 193 3.51 25.65 -5.22
N MET A 194 2.25 25.38 -5.57
CA MET A 194 1.23 24.90 -4.65
C MET A 194 1.51 23.45 -4.20
N LEU A 195 2.17 22.64 -5.03
CA LEU A 195 2.49 21.25 -4.73
C LEU A 195 3.79 21.06 -3.92
N ILE A 196 4.59 22.11 -3.69
CA ILE A 196 5.82 22.01 -2.88
C ILE A 196 5.55 21.46 -1.46
N PRO A 197 4.58 21.97 -0.67
CA PRO A 197 4.32 21.45 0.66
C PRO A 197 3.84 19.97 0.64
N PRO A 198 2.86 19.56 -0.20
CA PRO A 198 2.46 18.16 -0.30
C PRO A 198 3.62 17.25 -0.76
N ALA A 199 4.43 17.67 -1.74
CA ALA A 199 5.58 16.90 -2.20
C ALA A 199 6.63 16.71 -1.09
N PHE A 200 6.89 17.75 -0.31
CA PHE A 200 7.79 17.68 0.83
C PHE A 200 7.23 16.72 1.92
N THR A 201 5.93 16.76 2.16
CA THR A 201 5.26 15.83 3.09
C THR A 201 5.40 14.38 2.63
N ILE A 202 5.17 14.09 1.34
CA ILE A 202 5.38 12.75 0.77
C ILE A 202 6.85 12.32 0.93
N ALA A 203 7.81 13.22 0.62
CA ALA A 203 9.23 12.91 0.70
C ALA A 203 9.68 12.58 2.12
N ILE A 204 9.28 13.39 3.11
CA ILE A 204 9.63 13.15 4.51
C ILE A 204 8.97 11.86 5.02
N LEU A 205 7.67 11.70 4.81
CA LEU A 205 6.93 10.53 5.27
C LEU A 205 7.47 9.24 4.64
N GLY A 206 7.70 9.25 3.32
CA GLY A 206 8.26 8.11 2.61
C GLY A 206 9.69 7.78 3.05
N SER A 207 10.50 8.81 3.32
CA SER A 207 11.86 8.62 3.85
C SER A 207 11.85 7.97 5.23
N ILE A 208 11.00 8.46 6.13
CA ILE A 208 10.85 7.91 7.48
C ILE A 208 10.40 6.45 7.40
N GLU A 209 9.33 6.15 6.67
CA GLU A 209 8.76 4.81 6.58
C GLU A 209 9.75 3.83 5.96
N SER A 210 10.44 4.23 4.88
CA SER A 210 11.45 3.38 4.23
C SER A 210 12.63 3.08 5.16
N LEU A 211 13.20 4.10 5.80
CA LEU A 211 14.33 3.92 6.70
C LEU A 211 13.94 3.13 7.95
N LEU A 212 12.72 3.31 8.47
CA LEU A 212 12.20 2.46 9.56
C LEU A 212 12.07 1.01 9.13
N SER A 213 11.50 0.75 7.95
CA SER A 213 11.42 -0.59 7.39
C SER A 213 12.81 -1.24 7.25
N ALA A 214 13.80 -0.47 6.82
CA ALA A 214 15.19 -0.92 6.71
C ALA A 214 15.82 -1.21 8.08
N VAL A 215 15.59 -0.37 9.10
CA VAL A 215 16.08 -0.59 10.47
C VAL A 215 15.47 -1.84 11.09
N VAL A 216 14.14 -2.02 10.96
CA VAL A 216 13.45 -3.22 11.46
C VAL A 216 14.02 -4.47 10.78
N SER A 217 14.22 -4.42 9.47
CA SER A 217 14.77 -5.55 8.71
C SER A 217 16.19 -5.88 9.11
N ASP A 218 17.02 -4.87 9.37
CA ASP A 218 18.39 -5.06 9.85
C ASP A 218 18.42 -5.82 11.17
N GLY A 219 17.55 -5.43 12.11
CA GLY A 219 17.41 -6.13 13.39
C GLY A 219 17.00 -7.60 13.25
N MET A 220 16.20 -7.92 12.23
CA MET A 220 15.72 -9.30 12.00
C MET A 220 16.76 -10.20 11.34
N ILE A 221 17.64 -9.68 10.49
CA ILE A 221 18.60 -10.48 9.72
C ILE A 221 20.06 -10.26 10.12
N GLY A 222 20.32 -9.40 11.12
CA GLY A 222 21.68 -9.09 11.57
C GLY A 222 22.53 -8.37 10.52
N SER A 223 21.90 -7.51 9.70
CA SER A 223 22.59 -6.73 8.65
C SER A 223 22.57 -5.23 8.95
N LYS A 224 23.16 -4.46 8.04
CA LYS A 224 23.13 -3.00 8.09
C LYS A 224 22.85 -2.45 6.70
N HIS A 225 21.78 -1.69 6.56
CA HIS A 225 21.44 -1.03 5.31
C HIS A 225 22.28 0.22 5.06
N ARG A 226 22.30 0.68 3.80
CA ARG A 226 22.92 1.93 3.37
C ARG A 226 21.86 3.02 3.27
N SER A 227 21.62 3.76 4.36
CA SER A 227 20.50 4.70 4.50
C SER A 227 20.44 5.77 3.40
N ASN A 228 21.58 6.34 2.99
CA ASN A 228 21.59 7.35 1.94
C ASN A 228 21.24 6.76 0.57
N MET A 229 21.75 5.56 0.27
CA MET A 229 21.42 4.85 -0.97
C MET A 229 19.94 4.45 -0.99
N GLU A 230 19.39 4.11 0.17
CA GLU A 230 17.96 3.82 0.32
C GLU A 230 17.12 5.04 -0.06
N LEU A 231 17.46 6.24 0.43
CA LEU A 231 16.75 7.48 0.07
C LEU A 231 16.84 7.78 -1.43
N ILE A 232 18.02 7.60 -2.04
CA ILE A 232 18.20 7.79 -3.48
C ILE A 232 17.32 6.81 -4.27
N ALA A 233 17.33 5.54 -3.87
CA ALA A 233 16.52 4.51 -4.52
C ALA A 233 15.01 4.80 -4.41
N GLN A 234 14.55 5.22 -3.23
CA GLN A 234 13.17 5.65 -3.03
C GLN A 234 12.81 6.84 -3.91
N GLY A 235 13.72 7.81 -4.03
CA GLY A 235 13.52 8.97 -4.89
C GLY A 235 13.40 8.59 -6.37
N VAL A 236 14.32 7.76 -6.89
CA VAL A 236 14.26 7.25 -8.27
C VAL A 236 12.98 6.46 -8.52
N ALA A 237 12.59 5.62 -7.56
CA ALA A 237 11.38 4.82 -7.65
C ALA A 237 10.11 5.68 -7.68
N ASN A 238 10.05 6.76 -6.91
CA ASN A 238 8.92 7.69 -6.90
C ASN A 238 8.83 8.49 -8.21
N ILE A 239 9.97 8.96 -8.75
CA ILE A 239 9.99 9.59 -10.07
C ILE A 239 9.45 8.63 -11.14
N ALA A 240 9.97 7.40 -11.18
CA ALA A 240 9.50 6.40 -12.12
C ALA A 240 8.02 6.07 -11.89
N SER A 241 7.56 5.89 -10.63
CA SER A 241 6.14 5.67 -10.33
C SER A 241 5.27 6.77 -10.92
N GLY A 242 5.61 8.03 -10.69
CA GLY A 242 4.88 9.18 -11.22
C GLY A 242 4.85 9.19 -12.76
N LEU A 243 6.00 8.99 -13.42
CA LEU A 243 6.08 8.97 -14.90
C LEU A 243 5.22 7.89 -15.54
N PHE A 244 4.95 6.79 -14.82
CA PHE A 244 4.07 5.71 -15.29
C PHE A 244 2.66 5.77 -14.65
N GLY A 245 2.21 6.96 -14.24
CA GLY A 245 0.87 7.17 -13.70
C GLY A 245 0.61 6.49 -12.36
N GLY A 246 1.67 6.19 -11.62
CA GLY A 246 1.57 5.60 -10.29
C GLY A 246 1.45 6.64 -9.16
N ILE A 247 1.21 6.12 -7.97
CA ILE A 247 1.10 6.89 -6.72
C ILE A 247 2.41 6.82 -5.93
N PRO A 248 2.58 7.60 -4.84
CA PRO A 248 3.77 7.53 -3.99
C PRO A 248 4.05 6.12 -3.47
N ALA A 249 5.33 5.78 -3.43
CA ALA A 249 5.84 4.50 -2.96
C ALA A 249 6.89 4.69 -1.86
N THR A 250 7.00 3.68 -0.99
CA THR A 250 8.02 3.61 0.05
C THR A 250 8.32 2.15 0.41
N GLY A 251 9.27 1.91 1.32
CA GLY A 251 9.53 0.61 1.89
C GLY A 251 8.39 0.16 2.81
N ALA A 252 7.78 -0.98 2.54
CA ALA A 252 6.63 -1.48 3.28
C ALA A 252 7.08 -2.42 4.41
N ILE A 253 6.94 -2.00 5.67
CA ILE A 253 7.37 -2.77 6.86
C ILE A 253 6.74 -4.17 6.85
N ALA A 254 5.43 -4.29 6.75
CA ALA A 254 4.73 -5.57 6.82
C ALA A 254 5.17 -6.54 5.71
N ARG A 255 5.32 -6.06 4.47
CA ARG A 255 5.80 -6.87 3.34
C ARG A 255 7.26 -7.29 3.52
N THR A 256 8.10 -6.40 4.03
CA THR A 256 9.52 -6.67 4.32
C THR A 256 9.66 -7.74 5.41
N VAL A 257 8.90 -7.63 6.50
CA VAL A 257 8.86 -8.65 7.56
C VAL A 257 8.37 -10.00 7.03
N ALA A 258 7.33 -10.01 6.20
CA ALA A 258 6.85 -11.23 5.56
C ALA A 258 7.91 -11.86 4.65
N ASN A 259 8.62 -11.06 3.84
CA ASN A 259 9.73 -11.53 3.02
C ASN A 259 10.81 -12.22 3.86
N ILE A 260 11.24 -11.59 4.96
CA ILE A 260 12.27 -12.12 5.86
C ILE A 260 11.81 -13.43 6.52
N LYS A 261 10.57 -13.47 7.04
CA LYS A 261 9.99 -14.65 7.68
C LYS A 261 9.88 -15.84 6.71
N ASN A 262 9.71 -15.58 5.42
CA ASN A 262 9.66 -16.61 4.37
C ASN A 262 11.05 -16.89 3.74
N GLY A 263 12.12 -16.44 4.36
CA GLY A 263 13.49 -16.80 3.96
C GLY A 263 14.15 -15.82 2.96
N GLY A 264 13.53 -14.70 2.63
CA GLY A 264 14.14 -13.66 1.80
C GLY A 264 15.37 -13.07 2.45
N ARG A 265 16.49 -13.04 1.71
CA ARG A 265 17.81 -12.56 2.21
C ARG A 265 18.51 -11.65 1.22
N THR A 266 18.00 -11.51 0.01
CA THR A 266 18.63 -10.76 -1.07
C THR A 266 17.62 -9.86 -1.78
N PRO A 267 18.07 -8.81 -2.48
CA PRO A 267 17.21 -7.93 -3.28
C PRO A 267 16.43 -8.68 -4.37
N VAL A 268 16.92 -9.84 -4.80
CA VAL A 268 16.25 -10.68 -5.82
C VAL A 268 14.82 -11.04 -5.40
N ALA A 269 14.58 -11.27 -4.10
CA ALA A 269 13.23 -11.56 -3.62
C ALA A 269 12.23 -10.44 -3.94
N GLY A 270 12.63 -9.17 -3.76
CA GLY A 270 11.78 -8.02 -4.08
C GLY A 270 11.62 -7.79 -5.58
N MET A 271 12.66 -8.05 -6.38
CA MET A 271 12.55 -8.00 -7.84
C MET A 271 11.59 -9.08 -8.36
N VAL A 272 11.71 -10.31 -7.86
CA VAL A 272 10.79 -11.42 -8.19
C VAL A 272 9.36 -11.08 -7.76
N HIS A 273 9.18 -10.48 -6.58
CA HIS A 273 7.87 -10.01 -6.13
C HIS A 273 7.24 -9.02 -7.13
N ALA A 274 7.99 -8.03 -7.59
CA ALA A 274 7.52 -7.05 -8.57
C ALA A 274 7.17 -7.69 -9.93
N ILE A 275 8.01 -8.63 -10.41
CA ILE A 275 7.74 -9.41 -11.64
C ILE A 275 6.50 -10.29 -11.46
N THR A 276 6.34 -10.92 -10.31
CA THR A 276 5.14 -11.72 -10.01
C THR A 276 3.87 -10.86 -10.05
N LEU A 277 3.91 -9.64 -9.48
CA LEU A 277 2.79 -8.70 -9.57
C LEU A 277 2.48 -8.28 -11.01
N LEU A 278 3.53 -8.10 -11.83
CA LEU A 278 3.35 -7.84 -13.27
C LEU A 278 2.66 -9.01 -13.96
N LEU A 279 3.11 -10.24 -13.72
CA LEU A 279 2.49 -11.44 -14.29
C LEU A 279 1.04 -11.61 -13.82
N ILE A 280 0.76 -11.36 -12.54
CA ILE A 280 -0.61 -11.37 -12.01
C ILE A 280 -1.48 -10.33 -12.73
N MET A 281 -0.97 -9.12 -12.93
CA MET A 281 -1.69 -8.06 -13.65
C MET A 281 -1.98 -8.46 -15.10
N LEU A 282 -1.03 -9.08 -15.79
CA LEU A 282 -1.20 -9.45 -17.21
C LEU A 282 -2.09 -10.66 -17.40
N LEU A 283 -1.99 -11.68 -16.53
CA LEU A 283 -2.62 -12.99 -16.74
C LEU A 283 -3.88 -13.19 -15.91
N PHE A 284 -3.96 -12.62 -14.71
CA PHE A 284 -5.00 -12.91 -13.72
C PHE A 284 -5.93 -11.73 -13.42
N MET A 285 -5.83 -10.62 -14.15
CA MET A 285 -6.72 -9.48 -13.94
C MET A 285 -8.21 -9.82 -14.05
N PRO A 286 -8.64 -10.68 -14.99
CA PRO A 286 -10.04 -11.10 -15.05
C PRO A 286 -10.50 -11.80 -13.77
N LEU A 287 -9.64 -12.61 -13.13
CA LEU A 287 -9.96 -13.26 -11.85
C LEU A 287 -9.94 -12.27 -10.68
N ALA A 288 -9.06 -11.26 -10.72
CA ALA A 288 -9.01 -10.22 -9.70
C ALA A 288 -10.33 -9.44 -9.61
N LYS A 289 -11.06 -9.27 -10.73
CA LYS A 289 -12.38 -8.61 -10.74
C LYS A 289 -13.43 -9.34 -9.90
N MET A 290 -13.29 -10.66 -9.74
CA MET A 290 -14.23 -11.50 -8.98
C MET A 290 -14.01 -11.45 -7.47
N VAL A 291 -12.92 -10.82 -7.01
CA VAL A 291 -12.57 -10.79 -5.59
C VAL A 291 -13.55 -9.90 -4.84
N PRO A 292 -14.23 -10.41 -3.77
CA PRO A 292 -15.13 -9.63 -2.96
C PRO A 292 -14.37 -8.56 -2.16
N LEU A 293 -14.91 -7.34 -2.08
CA LEU A 293 -14.31 -6.26 -1.31
C LEU A 293 -14.25 -6.58 0.19
N ALA A 294 -15.24 -7.28 0.72
CA ALA A 294 -15.26 -7.75 2.11
C ALA A 294 -14.06 -8.66 2.44
N SER A 295 -13.62 -9.49 1.47
CA SER A 295 -12.45 -10.35 1.67
C SER A 295 -11.15 -9.57 1.69
N LEU A 296 -11.03 -8.54 0.84
CA LEU A 296 -9.89 -7.61 0.89
C LEU A 296 -9.89 -6.81 2.19
N ALA A 297 -11.08 -6.38 2.65
CA ALA A 297 -11.24 -5.70 3.93
C ALA A 297 -10.78 -6.59 5.08
N ALA A 298 -11.15 -7.87 5.10
CA ALA A 298 -10.67 -8.83 6.09
C ALA A 298 -9.13 -8.97 6.10
N VAL A 299 -8.51 -9.04 4.92
CA VAL A 299 -7.04 -9.07 4.79
C VAL A 299 -6.43 -7.82 5.41
N LEU A 300 -6.94 -6.63 5.08
CA LEU A 300 -6.41 -5.36 5.58
C LEU A 300 -6.67 -5.16 7.09
N ILE A 301 -7.79 -5.66 7.62
CA ILE A 301 -8.05 -5.70 9.08
C ILE A 301 -6.97 -6.52 9.79
N VAL A 302 -6.63 -7.70 9.27
CA VAL A 302 -5.56 -8.53 9.86
C VAL A 302 -4.19 -7.87 9.70
N VAL A 303 -3.92 -7.20 8.60
CA VAL A 303 -2.69 -6.41 8.42
C VAL A 303 -2.61 -5.29 9.45
N ALA A 304 -3.69 -4.53 9.64
CA ALA A 304 -3.76 -3.46 10.64
C ALA A 304 -3.55 -3.99 12.06
N TYR A 305 -4.14 -5.14 12.40
CA TYR A 305 -3.96 -5.78 13.71
C TYR A 305 -2.51 -6.21 13.96
N ASN A 306 -1.77 -6.59 12.92
CA ASN A 306 -0.37 -7.04 13.03
C ASN A 306 0.67 -5.89 12.93
N MET A 307 0.23 -4.64 12.77
CA MET A 307 1.09 -3.44 12.77
C MET A 307 1.31 -2.89 14.16
#